data_1d14fd94645a18631faea93836341348
#
_entry.id   1d14fd94645a18631faea93836341348
#
_cell.length_a   1.000
_cell.length_b   1.000
_cell.length_c   1.000
_cell.angle_alpha   90.00
_cell.angle_beta   90.00
_cell.angle_gamma   90.00
#
_symmetry.space_group_name_H-M   'P 1'
#
loop_
_entity.id
_entity.type
_entity.pdbx_description
1 polymer ?
#
loop_
_entity_poly.entity_id
_entity_poly.type
_entity_poly.pdbx_seq_one_letter_code
_entity_poly.pdbx_strand_id
1 'polypeptide(L)'
;MPTSLILGNIFSLLSAICLAVSVIKKNKKDFMYWQIGDPFFGVVTCIVLSAYAALVISMVCLIRNILSYKGKLTKNITYILLIINVAIGLYVNNLGGIGLMVILASAGYTICIYLTKNEQQMRWALVVNQLLWFIHNFYVQAYPSAVACIVLCVWTFIQIYKNRK
;
A
#
# COMPACT_ATOMS: atom_id res chain seq x y z
N MET A 1 10.85 24.11 8.15
CA MET A 1 10.54 22.89 7.41
C MET A 1 10.25 23.28 5.95
N PRO A 2 10.77 22.60 4.94
CA PRO A 2 10.44 22.91 3.56
C PRO A 2 8.94 22.70 3.30
N THR A 3 8.33 23.60 2.53
CA THR A 3 6.89 23.60 2.22
C THR A 3 6.43 22.25 1.61
N SER A 4 7.31 21.63 0.82
CA SER A 4 7.05 20.30 0.25
C SER A 4 6.85 19.22 1.33
N LEU A 5 7.64 19.25 2.40
CA LEU A 5 7.49 18.28 3.49
C LEU A 5 6.17 18.45 4.25
N ILE A 6 5.73 19.71 4.47
CA ILE A 6 4.43 19.98 5.12
C ILE A 6 3.29 19.46 4.24
N LEU A 7 3.29 19.81 2.95
CA LEU A 7 2.28 19.33 2.00
C LEU A 7 2.30 17.80 1.87
N GLY A 8 3.48 17.18 1.76
CA GLY A 8 3.62 15.73 1.72
C GLY A 8 3.02 15.05 2.94
N ASN A 9 3.23 15.60 4.14
CA ASN A 9 2.66 15.06 5.37
C ASN A 9 1.13 15.27 5.48
N ILE A 10 0.58 16.36 4.94
CA ILE A 10 -0.89 16.55 4.88
C ILE A 10 -1.53 15.46 4.01
N PHE A 11 -1.03 15.23 2.80
CA PHE A 11 -1.55 14.18 1.93
C PHE A 11 -1.29 12.77 2.48
N SER A 12 -0.15 12.55 3.12
CA SER A 12 0.16 11.32 3.86
C SER A 12 -0.84 11.07 5.00
N LEU A 13 -1.29 12.10 5.70
CA LEU A 13 -2.34 11.98 6.72
C LEU A 13 -3.69 11.58 6.11
N LEU A 14 -4.08 12.17 4.98
CA LEU A 14 -5.31 11.78 4.28
C LEU A 14 -5.27 10.32 3.80
N SER A 15 -4.14 9.89 3.25
CA SER A 15 -3.87 8.49 2.90
C SER A 15 -4.03 7.57 4.13
N ALA A 16 -3.40 7.91 5.25
CA ALA A 16 -3.47 7.18 6.51
C ALA A 16 -4.92 7.06 7.05
N ILE A 17 -5.71 8.13 6.97
CA ILE A 17 -7.12 8.12 7.36
C ILE A 17 -7.92 7.16 6.48
N CYS A 18 -7.76 7.22 5.15
CA CYS A 18 -8.42 6.31 4.23
C CYS A 18 -8.09 4.85 4.53
N LEU A 19 -6.82 4.57 4.76
CA LEU A 19 -6.33 3.24 5.11
C LEU A 19 -6.92 2.75 6.44
N ALA A 20 -6.91 3.56 7.50
CA ALA A 20 -7.48 3.24 8.80
C ALA A 20 -9.00 2.98 8.72
N VAL A 21 -9.73 3.80 7.98
CA VAL A 21 -11.17 3.60 7.77
C VAL A 21 -11.44 2.32 7.00
N SER A 22 -10.61 1.97 6.03
CA SER A 22 -10.79 0.73 5.26
C SER A 22 -10.80 -0.51 6.16
N VAL A 23 -9.88 -0.58 7.11
CA VAL A 23 -9.70 -1.77 7.98
C VAL A 23 -10.88 -1.98 8.96
N ILE A 24 -11.63 -0.92 9.27
CA ILE A 24 -12.81 -1.00 10.16
C ILE A 24 -14.03 -1.54 9.38
N LYS A 25 -14.03 -1.47 8.05
CA LYS A 25 -15.16 -1.92 7.23
C LYS A 25 -15.23 -3.45 7.17
N LYS A 26 -16.42 -3.99 7.47
CA LYS A 26 -16.71 -5.44 7.39
C LYS A 26 -17.11 -5.89 5.98
N ASN A 27 -17.64 -4.98 5.18
CA ASN A 27 -18.05 -5.28 3.80
C ASN A 27 -16.86 -5.09 2.86
N LYS A 28 -16.54 -6.12 2.05
CA LYS A 28 -15.45 -6.10 1.08
C LYS A 28 -15.53 -4.91 0.10
N LYS A 29 -16.74 -4.54 -0.32
CA LYS A 29 -16.94 -3.42 -1.25
C LYS A 29 -16.56 -2.09 -0.62
N ASP A 30 -17.02 -1.84 0.62
CA ASP A 30 -16.70 -0.61 1.36
C ASP A 30 -15.22 -0.58 1.75
N PHE A 31 -14.64 -1.71 2.15
CA PHE A 31 -13.21 -1.86 2.37
C PHE A 31 -12.41 -1.45 1.14
N MET A 32 -12.74 -2.00 -0.04
CA MET A 32 -12.04 -1.66 -1.29
C MET A 32 -12.25 -0.21 -1.72
N TYR A 33 -13.42 0.38 -1.45
CA TYR A 33 -13.68 1.79 -1.74
C TYR A 33 -12.70 2.71 -0.99
N TRP A 34 -12.55 2.51 0.32
CA TRP A 34 -11.61 3.28 1.13
C TRP A 34 -10.15 2.97 0.80
N GLN A 35 -9.87 1.74 0.39
CA GLN A 35 -8.56 1.34 -0.14
C GLN A 35 -8.19 2.01 -1.48
N ILE A 36 -9.11 2.63 -2.20
CA ILE A 36 -8.81 3.47 -3.36
C ILE A 36 -8.28 4.84 -2.92
N GLY A 37 -8.82 5.39 -1.85
CA GLY A 37 -8.39 6.69 -1.31
C GLY A 37 -6.94 6.68 -0.82
N ASP A 38 -6.49 5.60 -0.19
CA ASP A 38 -5.12 5.47 0.31
C ASP A 38 -4.06 5.69 -0.81
N PRO A 39 -3.97 4.88 -1.88
CA PRO A 39 -2.97 5.10 -2.92
C PRO A 39 -3.24 6.37 -3.76
N PHE A 40 -4.47 6.88 -3.80
CA PHE A 40 -4.75 8.16 -4.45
C PHE A 40 -4.00 9.31 -3.77
N PHE A 41 -4.15 9.46 -2.46
CA PHE A 41 -3.38 10.45 -1.70
C PHE A 41 -1.89 10.09 -1.61
N GLY A 42 -1.56 8.79 -1.61
CA GLY A 42 -0.19 8.30 -1.69
C GLY A 42 0.55 8.75 -2.95
N VAL A 43 -0.10 8.75 -4.11
CA VAL A 43 0.44 9.30 -5.37
C VAL A 43 0.84 10.76 -5.18
N VAL A 44 -0.05 11.58 -4.63
CA VAL A 44 0.24 13.01 -4.39
C VAL A 44 1.39 13.19 -3.41
N THR A 45 1.41 12.41 -2.31
CA THR A 45 2.51 12.40 -1.35
C THR A 45 3.85 12.09 -2.01
N CYS A 46 3.89 11.04 -2.86
CA CYS A 46 5.12 10.62 -3.55
C CYS A 46 5.62 11.65 -4.57
N ILE A 47 4.73 12.36 -5.26
CA ILE A 47 5.10 13.47 -6.14
C ILE A 47 5.78 14.58 -5.33
N VAL A 48 5.15 15.00 -4.24
CA VAL A 48 5.63 16.11 -3.40
C VAL A 48 6.97 15.78 -2.72
N LEU A 49 7.16 14.51 -2.33
CA LEU A 49 8.39 14.03 -1.66
C LEU A 49 9.42 13.43 -2.62
N SER A 50 9.20 13.52 -3.94
CA SER A 50 10.11 13.02 -4.99
C SER A 50 10.47 11.53 -4.85
N ALA A 51 9.54 10.71 -4.36
CA ALA A 51 9.71 9.27 -4.16
C ALA A 51 9.19 8.49 -5.39
N TYR A 52 9.93 8.51 -6.51
CA TYR A 52 9.42 8.06 -7.81
C TYR A 52 9.08 6.58 -7.89
N ALA A 53 9.86 5.69 -7.27
CA ALA A 53 9.50 4.28 -7.20
C ALA A 53 8.15 4.08 -6.48
N ALA A 54 7.97 4.72 -5.32
CA ALA A 54 6.73 4.65 -4.57
C ALA A 54 5.54 5.30 -5.30
N LEU A 55 5.80 6.33 -6.13
CA LEU A 55 4.79 6.94 -7.00
C LEU A 55 4.22 5.90 -7.97
N VAL A 56 5.09 5.21 -8.73
CA VAL A 56 4.65 4.17 -9.68
C VAL A 56 3.90 3.04 -8.95
N ILE A 57 4.43 2.60 -7.82
CA ILE A 57 3.79 1.56 -7.01
C ILE A 57 2.40 1.99 -6.54
N SER A 58 2.26 3.22 -6.06
CA SER A 58 0.96 3.77 -5.63
C SER A 58 -0.04 3.84 -6.79
N MET A 59 0.40 4.21 -8.00
CA MET A 59 -0.44 4.18 -9.20
C MET A 59 -0.89 2.77 -9.55
N VAL A 60 0.00 1.78 -9.51
CA VAL A 60 -0.33 0.35 -9.72
C VAL A 60 -1.32 -0.14 -8.67
N CYS A 61 -1.11 0.21 -7.39
CA CYS A 61 -2.04 -0.12 -6.31
C CYS A 61 -3.42 0.52 -6.51
N LEU A 62 -3.47 1.77 -6.95
CA LEU A 62 -4.71 2.49 -7.25
C LEU A 62 -5.50 1.77 -8.35
N ILE A 63 -4.86 1.45 -9.47
CA ILE A 63 -5.48 0.73 -10.59
C ILE A 63 -5.96 -0.66 -10.13
N ARG A 64 -5.13 -1.41 -9.42
CA ARG A 64 -5.48 -2.72 -8.86
C ARG A 64 -6.70 -2.64 -7.96
N ASN A 65 -6.75 -1.66 -7.04
CA ASN A 65 -7.84 -1.51 -6.09
C ASN A 65 -9.15 -1.13 -6.81
N ILE A 66 -9.11 -0.25 -7.81
CA ILE A 66 -10.26 0.10 -8.65
C ILE A 66 -10.77 -1.14 -9.42
N LEU A 67 -9.87 -1.91 -10.03
CA LEU A 67 -10.25 -3.13 -10.76
C LEU A 67 -10.83 -4.19 -9.83
N SER A 68 -10.26 -4.35 -8.64
CA SER A 68 -10.78 -5.25 -7.61
C SER A 68 -12.16 -4.80 -7.11
N TYR A 69 -12.36 -3.51 -6.85
CA TYR A 69 -13.66 -2.94 -6.47
C TYR A 69 -14.75 -3.22 -7.51
N LYS A 70 -14.38 -3.11 -8.79
CA LYS A 70 -15.28 -3.39 -9.93
C LYS A 70 -15.43 -4.89 -10.25
N GLY A 71 -14.75 -5.78 -9.54
CA GLY A 71 -14.77 -7.23 -9.81
C GLY A 71 -14.09 -7.62 -11.14
N LYS A 72 -13.25 -6.74 -11.70
CA LYS A 72 -12.59 -6.93 -13.00
C LYS A 72 -11.11 -7.33 -12.90
N LEU A 73 -10.61 -7.64 -11.71
CA LEU A 73 -9.22 -8.07 -11.50
C LEU A 73 -9.05 -9.52 -11.95
N THR A 74 -8.64 -9.73 -13.20
CA THR A 74 -8.38 -11.06 -13.79
C THR A 74 -6.91 -11.47 -13.61
N LYS A 75 -6.60 -12.76 -13.85
CA LYS A 75 -5.24 -13.31 -13.82
C LYS A 75 -4.28 -12.53 -14.73
N ASN A 76 -4.68 -12.29 -15.98
CA ASN A 76 -3.85 -11.59 -16.96
C ASN A 76 -3.57 -10.15 -16.53
N ILE A 77 -4.59 -9.43 -16.03
CA ILE A 77 -4.42 -8.08 -15.50
C ILE A 77 -3.48 -8.08 -14.29
N THR A 78 -3.58 -9.07 -13.41
CA THR A 78 -2.66 -9.20 -12.26
C THR A 78 -1.21 -9.36 -12.71
N TYR A 79 -0.93 -10.20 -13.72
CA TYR A 79 0.42 -10.34 -14.27
C TYR A 79 0.93 -9.06 -14.93
N ILE A 80 0.09 -8.37 -15.69
CA ILE A 80 0.46 -7.09 -16.30
C ILE A 80 0.83 -6.06 -15.22
N LEU A 81 0.01 -5.95 -14.18
CA LEU A 81 0.28 -5.04 -13.06
C LEU A 81 1.56 -5.41 -12.31
N LEU A 82 1.88 -6.71 -12.15
CA LEU A 82 3.13 -7.16 -11.55
C LEU A 82 4.35 -6.78 -12.41
N ILE A 83 4.27 -6.98 -13.72
CA ILE A 83 5.36 -6.63 -14.64
C ILE A 83 5.59 -5.10 -14.61
N ILE A 84 4.53 -4.31 -14.69
CA ILE A 84 4.61 -2.84 -14.59
C ILE A 84 5.22 -2.43 -13.24
N ASN A 85 4.75 -3.01 -12.14
CA ASN A 85 5.24 -2.73 -10.80
C ASN A 85 6.75 -2.96 -10.71
N VAL A 86 7.24 -4.13 -11.12
CA VAL A 86 8.65 -4.49 -10.99
C VAL A 86 9.49 -3.75 -12.02
N ALA A 87 9.15 -3.79 -13.31
CA ALA A 87 9.98 -3.24 -14.38
C ALA A 87 10.08 -1.70 -14.28
N ILE A 88 8.93 -1.01 -14.19
CA ILE A 88 8.96 0.45 -14.13
C ILE A 88 9.41 0.91 -12.74
N GLY A 89 8.98 0.23 -11.66
CA GLY A 89 9.42 0.54 -10.30
C GLY A 89 10.95 0.50 -10.16
N LEU A 90 11.62 -0.51 -10.74
CA LEU A 90 13.08 -0.61 -10.75
C LEU A 90 13.72 0.48 -11.61
N TYR A 91 13.16 0.76 -12.80
CA TYR A 91 13.69 1.75 -13.72
C TYR A 91 13.70 3.16 -13.13
N VAL A 92 12.63 3.56 -12.43
CA VAL A 92 12.51 4.91 -11.84
C VAL A 92 13.00 4.99 -10.39
N ASN A 93 13.56 3.91 -9.84
CA ASN A 93 13.97 3.86 -8.44
C ASN A 93 15.14 4.81 -8.17
N ASN A 94 14.85 5.92 -7.52
CA ASN A 94 15.80 6.94 -7.12
C ASN A 94 16.29 6.82 -5.65
N LEU A 95 15.74 5.86 -4.89
CA LEU A 95 16.02 5.66 -3.45
C LEU A 95 16.79 4.36 -3.16
N GLY A 96 17.35 3.70 -4.19
CA GLY A 96 18.14 2.48 -4.03
C GLY A 96 17.40 1.38 -3.29
N GLY A 97 18.02 0.81 -2.23
CA GLY A 97 17.42 -0.27 -1.44
C GLY A 97 16.09 0.09 -0.77
N ILE A 98 15.88 1.35 -0.41
CA ILE A 98 14.62 1.82 0.20
C ILE A 98 13.46 1.79 -0.82
N GLY A 99 13.74 2.19 -2.07
CA GLY A 99 12.74 2.06 -3.15
C GLY A 99 12.41 0.61 -3.50
N LEU A 100 13.38 -0.32 -3.36
CA LEU A 100 13.12 -1.75 -3.54
C LEU A 100 12.12 -2.30 -2.52
N MET A 101 12.09 -1.77 -1.30
CA MET A 101 11.15 -2.23 -0.26
C MET A 101 9.70 -2.11 -0.70
N VAL A 102 9.31 -0.98 -1.30
CA VAL A 102 7.93 -0.78 -1.77
C VAL A 102 7.59 -1.60 -3.01
N ILE A 103 8.57 -1.82 -3.89
CA ILE A 103 8.40 -2.71 -5.07
C ILE A 103 8.10 -4.13 -4.58
N LEU A 104 8.91 -4.66 -3.66
CA LEU A 104 8.74 -6.00 -3.08
C LEU A 104 7.44 -6.10 -2.27
N ALA A 105 7.12 -5.09 -1.48
CA ALA A 105 5.88 -5.03 -0.71
C ALA A 105 4.65 -5.17 -1.62
N SER A 106 4.57 -4.34 -2.65
CA SER A 106 3.43 -4.32 -3.57
C SER A 106 3.36 -5.59 -4.43
N ALA A 107 4.49 -6.07 -4.96
CA ALA A 107 4.54 -7.28 -5.76
C ALA A 107 4.14 -8.51 -4.94
N GLY A 108 4.73 -8.69 -3.77
CA GLY A 108 4.42 -9.80 -2.85
C GLY A 108 2.96 -9.78 -2.41
N TYR A 109 2.43 -8.61 -2.02
CA TYR A 109 1.04 -8.47 -1.63
C TYR A 109 0.06 -8.75 -2.79
N THR A 110 0.39 -8.30 -4.01
CA THR A 110 -0.43 -8.57 -5.20
C THR A 110 -0.48 -10.07 -5.52
N ILE A 111 0.64 -10.77 -5.43
CA ILE A 111 0.73 -12.23 -5.59
C ILE A 111 -0.12 -12.93 -4.52
N CYS A 112 0.01 -12.51 -3.26
CA CYS A 112 -0.77 -13.07 -2.16
C CYS A 112 -2.27 -12.88 -2.36
N ILE A 113 -2.74 -11.69 -2.74
CA ILE A 113 -4.16 -11.43 -3.03
C ILE A 113 -4.70 -12.38 -4.11
N TYR A 114 -3.89 -12.68 -5.12
CA TYR A 114 -4.28 -13.53 -6.24
C TYR A 114 -4.29 -15.03 -5.87
N LEU A 115 -3.24 -15.50 -5.19
CA LEU A 115 -3.05 -16.92 -4.89
C LEU A 115 -3.84 -17.38 -3.66
N THR A 116 -4.08 -16.48 -2.71
CA THR A 116 -4.57 -16.87 -1.39
C THR A 116 -6.09 -16.74 -1.30
N LYS A 117 -6.75 -17.86 -0.97
CA LYS A 117 -8.15 -17.91 -0.57
C LYS A 117 -8.34 -17.84 0.95
N ASN A 118 -7.28 -18.03 1.71
CA ASN A 118 -7.31 -18.08 3.16
C ASN A 118 -7.06 -16.68 3.74
N GLU A 119 -8.03 -16.16 4.49
CA GLU A 119 -7.94 -14.85 5.14
C GLU A 119 -6.73 -14.71 6.08
N GLN A 120 -6.35 -15.78 6.75
CA GLN A 120 -5.21 -15.77 7.68
C GLN A 120 -3.88 -15.52 6.97
N GLN A 121 -3.66 -16.18 5.82
CA GLN A 121 -2.47 -15.97 5.00
C GLN A 121 -2.46 -14.55 4.41
N MET A 122 -3.62 -14.04 4.01
CA MET A 122 -3.75 -12.66 3.52
C MET A 122 -3.40 -11.63 4.59
N ARG A 123 -3.75 -11.88 5.85
CA ARG A 123 -3.38 -11.01 6.98
C ARG A 123 -1.87 -11.01 7.23
N TRP A 124 -1.19 -12.16 7.15
CA TRP A 124 0.26 -12.23 7.25
C TRP A 124 0.95 -11.47 6.10
N ALA A 125 0.45 -11.62 4.88
CA ALA A 125 0.95 -10.85 3.73
C ALA A 125 0.77 -9.34 3.93
N LEU A 126 -0.36 -8.92 4.52
CA LEU A 126 -0.61 -7.52 4.86
C LEU A 126 0.39 -7.00 5.90
N VAL A 127 0.70 -7.77 6.94
CA VAL A 127 1.71 -7.38 7.95
C VAL A 127 3.07 -7.15 7.29
N VAL A 128 3.55 -8.10 6.47
CA VAL A 128 4.83 -7.95 5.78
C VAL A 128 4.81 -6.73 4.85
N ASN A 129 3.73 -6.53 4.10
CA ASN A 129 3.56 -5.37 3.24
C ASN A 129 3.65 -4.05 4.03
N GLN A 130 2.96 -3.96 5.16
CA GLN A 130 2.95 -2.75 5.99
C GLN A 130 4.30 -2.46 6.63
N LEU A 131 5.06 -3.49 7.03
CA LEU A 131 6.41 -3.31 7.57
C LEU A 131 7.36 -2.73 6.52
N LEU A 132 7.31 -3.20 5.28
CA LEU A 132 8.12 -2.67 4.18
C LEU A 132 7.73 -1.22 3.84
N TRP A 133 6.42 -0.92 3.80
CA TRP A 133 5.93 0.45 3.61
C TRP A 133 6.30 1.36 4.79
N PHE A 134 6.31 0.86 6.01
CA PHE A 134 6.78 1.62 7.18
C PHE A 134 8.21 2.11 7.01
N ILE A 135 9.14 1.21 6.64
CA ILE A 135 10.55 1.54 6.43
C ILE A 135 10.68 2.65 5.38
N HIS A 136 9.99 2.50 4.24
CA HIS A 136 10.00 3.49 3.18
C HIS A 136 9.43 4.84 3.64
N ASN A 137 8.22 4.85 4.22
CA ASN A 137 7.54 6.07 4.66
C ASN A 137 8.32 6.83 5.74
N PHE A 138 8.98 6.10 6.64
CA PHE A 138 9.85 6.68 7.64
C PHE A 138 11.06 7.37 6.99
N TYR A 139 11.70 6.72 6.02
CA TYR A 139 12.84 7.27 5.29
C TYR A 139 12.51 8.54 4.51
N VAL A 140 11.38 8.56 3.79
CA VAL A 140 10.93 9.73 3.03
C VAL A 140 10.22 10.79 3.88
N GLN A 141 10.20 10.60 5.21
CA GLN A 141 9.60 11.52 6.20
C GLN A 141 8.08 11.72 6.03
N ALA A 142 7.38 10.72 5.46
CA ALA A 142 5.93 10.65 5.41
C ALA A 142 5.38 10.06 6.74
N TYR A 143 5.62 10.78 7.84
CA TYR A 143 5.37 10.29 9.20
C TYR A 143 3.94 9.81 9.48
N PRO A 144 2.86 10.49 9.05
CA PRO A 144 1.50 10.00 9.28
C PRO A 144 1.27 8.62 8.66
N SER A 145 1.74 8.38 7.42
CA SER A 145 1.65 7.05 6.79
C SER A 145 2.53 6.03 7.51
N ALA A 146 3.71 6.40 7.99
CA ALA A 146 4.56 5.50 8.77
C ALA A 146 3.86 5.04 10.07
N VAL A 147 3.26 5.97 10.82
CA VAL A 147 2.48 5.64 12.02
C VAL A 147 1.29 4.75 11.69
N ALA A 148 0.56 5.05 10.61
CA ALA A 148 -0.54 4.22 10.15
C ALA A 148 -0.11 2.77 9.85
N CYS A 149 1.03 2.57 9.19
CA CYS A 149 1.58 1.24 8.92
C CYS A 149 1.78 0.43 10.21
N ILE A 150 2.35 1.04 11.26
CA ILE A 150 2.54 0.36 12.56
C ILE A 150 1.21 0.03 13.22
N VAL A 151 0.28 1.00 13.28
CA VAL A 151 -1.05 0.79 13.88
C VAL A 151 -1.76 -0.37 13.18
N LEU A 152 -1.68 -0.44 11.84
CA LEU A 152 -2.27 -1.52 11.06
C LEU A 152 -1.58 -2.86 11.28
N CYS A 153 -0.26 -2.88 11.43
CA CYS A 153 0.46 -4.11 11.81
C CYS A 153 -0.05 -4.64 13.15
N VAL A 154 -0.09 -3.80 14.17
CA VAL A 154 -0.57 -4.19 15.51
C VAL A 154 -2.02 -4.67 15.45
N TRP A 155 -2.90 -3.94 14.78
CA TRP A 155 -4.30 -4.33 14.60
C TRP A 155 -4.44 -5.67 13.90
N THR A 156 -3.68 -5.88 12.83
CA THR A 156 -3.70 -7.13 12.05
C THR A 156 -3.18 -8.29 12.90
N PHE A 157 -2.14 -8.11 13.70
CA PHE A 157 -1.67 -9.12 14.65
C PHE A 157 -2.75 -9.52 15.67
N ILE A 158 -3.47 -8.53 16.22
CA ILE A 158 -4.58 -8.80 17.15
C ILE A 158 -5.66 -9.63 16.45
N GLN A 159 -5.99 -9.32 15.20
CA GLN A 159 -6.97 -10.08 14.42
C GLN A 159 -6.50 -11.51 14.11
N ILE A 160 -5.21 -11.70 13.79
CA ILE A 160 -4.61 -13.02 13.59
C ILE A 160 -4.73 -13.86 14.84
N TYR A 161 -4.44 -13.28 16.01
CA TYR A 161 -4.49 -13.97 17.28
C TYR A 161 -5.92 -14.35 17.68
N LYS A 162 -6.87 -13.42 17.56
CA LYS A 162 -8.30 -13.66 17.88
C LYS A 162 -8.95 -14.74 17.01
N ASN A 163 -8.53 -14.86 15.75
CA ASN A 163 -9.13 -15.81 14.80
C ASN A 163 -8.33 -17.13 14.69
N ARG A 164 -7.40 -17.39 15.61
CA ARG A 164 -6.74 -18.70 15.76
C ARG A 164 -7.59 -19.75 16.47
N LYS A 165 -8.72 -19.33 17.03
CA LYS A 165 -9.73 -20.23 17.59
C LYS A 165 -10.78 -20.50 16.53
#